data_a4ef5b1126a2b85bcbe0191cd18578d0
#
_entry.id   a4ef5b1126a2b85bcbe0191cd18578d0
#
_cell.length_a   1.000
_cell.length_b   1.000
_cell.length_c   1.000
_cell.angle_alpha   90.00
_cell.angle_beta   90.00
_cell.angle_gamma   90.00
#
_symmetry.space_group_name_H-M   'P 1'
#
loop_
_entity.id
_entity.type
_entity.pdbx_description
1 polymer ?
#
loop_
_entity_poly.entity_id
_entity_poly.type
_entity_poly.pdbx_seq_one_letter_code
_entity_poly.pdbx_strand_id
1 'polypeptide(L)'
;QAIDHTGLDVERNYHRYRRPLSPIIVRFDAETARDETAFAKFISDLTGARVEFSSSREESVEQLVARATGKVRWLSHEAAPQTALLAKGVSLDKRPIAQRGDIEVPRWLLEQSVCITYHRYGNINGGPKPVCPGLK
;
A
#
# COMPACT_ATOMS: atom_id res chain seq x y z
N GLN A 1 -9.94 1.14 11.24
CA GLN A 1 -10.72 0.14 11.96
C GLN A 1 -10.36 -1.25 11.45
N ALA A 2 -10.18 -2.22 12.36
CA ALA A 2 -9.91 -3.61 12.00
C ALA A 2 -11.25 -4.38 11.95
N ILE A 3 -11.43 -5.20 10.92
CA ILE A 3 -12.65 -5.95 10.70
C ILE A 3 -12.30 -7.45 10.69
N ASP A 4 -13.07 -8.26 11.43
CA ASP A 4 -13.02 -9.71 11.36
C ASP A 4 -14.09 -10.19 10.37
N HIS A 5 -13.63 -10.74 9.25
CA HIS A 5 -14.52 -11.23 8.19
C HIS A 5 -14.88 -12.72 8.33
N THR A 6 -14.21 -13.47 9.19
CA THR A 6 -14.37 -14.92 9.25
C THR A 6 -15.33 -15.39 10.31
N GLY A 7 -15.42 -14.68 11.45
CA GLY A 7 -16.33 -15.02 12.55
C GLY A 7 -16.15 -16.41 13.15
N LEU A 8 -14.95 -16.99 13.02
CA LEU A 8 -14.65 -18.32 13.55
C LEU A 8 -14.44 -18.27 15.06
N ASP A 9 -15.01 -19.24 15.80
CA ASP A 9 -14.89 -19.28 17.25
C ASP A 9 -13.47 -19.55 17.76
N VAL A 10 -12.64 -20.19 16.94
CA VAL A 10 -11.26 -20.59 17.27
C VAL A 10 -10.19 -19.64 16.73
N GLU A 11 -10.58 -18.71 15.88
CA GLU A 11 -9.72 -17.76 15.18
C GLU A 11 -10.34 -16.37 15.17
N ARG A 12 -9.45 -15.36 15.20
CA ARG A 12 -9.83 -13.98 14.89
C ARG A 12 -8.93 -13.47 13.79
N ASN A 13 -9.51 -13.09 12.67
CA ASN A 13 -8.80 -12.56 11.52
C ASN A 13 -9.15 -11.09 11.35
N TYR A 14 -8.17 -10.23 11.58
CA TYR A 14 -8.33 -8.78 11.47
C TYR A 14 -7.64 -8.26 10.23
N HIS A 15 -8.36 -7.50 9.43
CA HIS A 15 -7.83 -6.74 8.31
C HIS A 15 -7.81 -5.26 8.66
N ARG A 16 -6.69 -4.61 8.41
CA ARG A 16 -6.57 -3.15 8.55
C ARG A 16 -5.67 -2.56 7.49
N TYR A 17 -5.87 -1.29 7.22
CA TYR A 17 -5.00 -0.51 6.35
C TYR A 17 -4.13 0.41 7.21
N ARG A 18 -2.86 0.51 6.85
CA ARG A 18 -1.88 1.39 7.49
C ARG A 18 -1.17 2.21 6.42
N ARG A 19 -0.75 3.42 6.78
CA ARG A 19 0.14 4.19 5.92
C ARG A 19 1.47 3.45 5.75
N PRO A 20 2.08 3.49 4.55
CA PRO A 20 3.43 2.97 4.33
C PRO A 20 4.45 3.70 5.20
N LEU A 21 5.47 2.96 5.65
CA LEU A 21 6.60 3.55 6.40
C LEU A 21 7.54 4.31 5.47
N SER A 22 7.74 3.79 4.26
CA SER A 22 8.54 4.44 3.21
C SER A 22 7.66 5.34 2.34
N PRO A 23 8.22 6.39 1.73
CA PRO A 23 7.50 7.19 0.75
C PRO A 23 7.06 6.36 -0.45
N ILE A 24 5.91 6.72 -1.02
CA ILE A 24 5.47 6.21 -2.31
C ILE A 24 6.03 7.14 -3.38
N ILE A 25 6.86 6.61 -4.27
CA ILE A 25 7.36 7.40 -5.40
C ILE A 25 6.32 7.35 -6.52
N VAL A 26 5.91 8.52 -6.99
CA VAL A 26 5.00 8.67 -8.14
C VAL A 26 5.81 9.12 -9.33
N ARG A 27 6.03 8.19 -10.28
CA ARG A 27 6.69 8.49 -11.55
C ARG A 27 5.68 9.03 -12.55
N PHE A 28 6.01 10.15 -13.16
CA PHE A 28 5.20 10.82 -14.20
C PHE A 28 6.08 11.40 -15.31
N ASP A 29 5.47 11.68 -16.45
CA ASP A 29 6.09 12.34 -17.60
C ASP A 29 5.24 13.56 -18.08
N ALA A 30 5.63 14.13 -19.20
CA ALA A 30 4.93 15.29 -19.74
C ALA A 30 3.51 14.96 -20.27
N GLU A 31 3.26 13.69 -20.57
CA GLU A 31 2.00 13.19 -21.10
C GLU A 31 1.04 12.75 -19.98
N THR A 32 1.57 12.52 -18.77
CA THR A 32 0.74 12.18 -17.61
C THR A 32 -0.23 13.32 -17.32
N ALA A 33 -1.51 12.99 -17.23
CA ALA A 33 -2.56 13.96 -16.99
C ALA A 33 -2.35 14.72 -15.67
N ARG A 34 -2.60 16.03 -15.68
CA ARG A 34 -2.48 16.87 -14.48
C ARG A 34 -3.37 16.38 -13.34
N ASP A 35 -4.53 15.82 -13.68
CA ASP A 35 -5.48 15.29 -12.71
C ASP A 35 -4.92 14.07 -11.95
N GLU A 36 -4.08 13.24 -12.59
CA GLU A 36 -3.46 12.09 -11.95
C GLU A 36 -2.44 12.51 -10.90
N THR A 37 -1.62 13.52 -11.20
CA THR A 37 -0.64 14.04 -10.22
C THR A 37 -1.34 14.79 -9.07
N ALA A 38 -2.39 15.56 -9.39
CA ALA A 38 -3.21 16.23 -8.38
C ALA A 38 -3.93 15.23 -7.48
N PHE A 39 -4.42 14.13 -8.05
CA PHE A 39 -5.06 13.06 -7.29
C PHE A 39 -4.06 12.35 -6.37
N ALA A 40 -2.85 12.08 -6.84
CA ALA A 40 -1.80 11.49 -6.01
C ALA A 40 -1.48 12.37 -4.78
N LYS A 41 -1.44 13.69 -4.97
CA LYS A 41 -1.28 14.64 -3.87
C LYS A 41 -2.47 14.61 -2.90
N PHE A 42 -3.68 14.63 -3.43
CA PHE A 42 -4.90 14.53 -2.61
C PHE A 42 -4.92 13.26 -1.77
N ILE A 43 -4.55 12.11 -2.34
CA ILE A 43 -4.47 10.84 -1.59
C ILE A 43 -3.40 10.90 -0.50
N SER A 44 -2.26 11.52 -0.76
CA SER A 44 -1.23 11.76 0.27
C SER A 44 -1.81 12.50 1.46
N ASP A 45 -2.53 13.59 1.19
CA ASP A 45 -3.15 14.42 2.25
C ASP A 45 -4.23 13.64 3.01
N LEU A 46 -5.05 12.86 2.29
CA LEU A 46 -6.14 12.06 2.86
C LEU A 46 -5.64 10.91 3.75
N THR A 47 -4.60 10.21 3.31
CA THR A 47 -4.13 8.97 3.96
C THR A 47 -2.98 9.18 4.94
N GLY A 48 -2.32 10.35 4.86
CA GLY A 48 -1.06 10.63 5.55
C GLY A 48 0.12 9.81 5.00
N ALA A 49 -0.03 9.13 3.86
CA ALA A 49 1.07 8.48 3.17
C ALA A 49 1.99 9.54 2.55
N ARG A 50 3.29 9.45 2.80
CA ARG A 50 4.25 10.34 2.16
C ARG A 50 4.37 10.01 0.69
N VAL A 51 4.25 10.99 -0.18
CA VAL A 51 4.39 10.87 -1.63
C VAL A 51 5.56 11.73 -2.10
N GLU A 52 6.42 11.16 -2.93
CA GLU A 52 7.51 11.85 -3.62
C GLU A 52 7.28 11.75 -5.13
N PHE A 53 7.35 12.88 -5.81
CA PHE A 53 7.19 12.93 -7.26
C PHE A 53 8.53 12.76 -7.97
N SER A 54 8.54 11.97 -9.04
CA SER A 54 9.68 11.72 -9.92
C SER A 54 9.27 12.07 -11.35
N SER A 55 9.82 13.16 -11.86
CA SER A 55 9.61 13.58 -13.25
C SER A 55 10.62 12.94 -14.19
N SER A 56 10.16 12.41 -15.33
CA SER A 56 11.05 11.86 -16.37
C SER A 56 12.02 12.89 -16.95
N ARG A 57 11.74 14.18 -16.79
CA ARG A 57 12.64 15.26 -17.23
C ARG A 57 13.80 15.55 -16.28
N GLU A 58 13.63 15.23 -15.00
CA GLU A 58 14.56 15.61 -13.95
C GLU A 58 15.35 14.42 -13.40
N GLU A 59 14.77 13.23 -13.48
CA GLU A 59 15.34 12.02 -12.90
C GLU A 59 15.31 10.87 -13.90
N SER A 60 16.43 10.20 -14.11
CA SER A 60 16.48 9.00 -14.96
C SER A 60 15.82 7.79 -14.26
N VAL A 61 15.48 6.78 -15.06
CA VAL A 61 14.93 5.52 -14.53
C VAL A 61 15.90 4.84 -13.58
N GLU A 62 17.20 4.85 -13.90
CA GLU A 62 18.26 4.26 -13.08
C GLU A 62 18.40 4.97 -11.74
N GLN A 63 18.35 6.30 -11.74
CA GLN A 63 18.37 7.11 -10.52
C GLN A 63 17.16 6.81 -9.62
N LEU A 64 15.96 6.72 -10.21
CA LEU A 64 14.76 6.33 -9.49
C LEU A 64 14.90 4.94 -8.89
N VAL A 65 15.35 3.94 -9.66
CA VAL A 65 15.56 2.57 -9.19
C VAL A 65 16.58 2.55 -8.04
N ALA A 66 17.65 3.32 -8.14
CA ALA A 66 18.70 3.37 -7.10
C ALA A 66 18.13 3.80 -5.75
N ARG A 67 17.28 4.82 -5.70
CA ARG A 67 16.71 5.37 -4.45
C ARG A 67 15.37 4.74 -4.01
N ALA A 68 14.70 4.02 -4.91
CA ALA A 68 13.37 3.48 -4.63
C ALA A 68 13.38 2.51 -3.46
N THR A 69 12.43 2.69 -2.55
CA THR A 69 12.12 1.81 -1.42
C THR A 69 10.60 1.70 -1.28
N GLY A 70 10.12 0.54 -0.87
CA GLY A 70 8.70 0.34 -0.60
C GLY A 70 7.84 0.24 -1.85
N LYS A 71 7.27 1.32 -2.32
CA LYS A 71 6.31 1.32 -3.45
C LYS A 71 6.62 2.41 -4.47
N VAL A 72 6.49 2.05 -5.74
CA VAL A 72 6.49 3.00 -6.88
C VAL A 72 5.16 2.92 -7.59
N ARG A 73 4.53 4.06 -7.78
CA ARG A 73 3.33 4.27 -8.58
C ARG A 73 3.76 4.81 -9.93
N TRP A 74 3.58 4.03 -10.99
CA TRP A 74 4.07 4.37 -12.32
C TRP A 74 2.94 4.90 -13.19
N LEU A 75 2.88 6.21 -13.37
CA LEU A 75 1.89 6.90 -14.21
C LEU A 75 2.50 7.35 -15.54
N SER A 76 3.83 7.23 -15.70
CA SER A 76 4.54 7.58 -16.91
C SER A 76 4.26 6.61 -18.07
N HIS A 77 4.30 7.09 -19.29
CA HIS A 77 4.19 6.29 -20.52
C HIS A 77 5.50 5.57 -20.88
N GLU A 78 6.60 5.90 -20.19
CA GLU A 78 7.88 5.20 -20.34
C GLU A 78 7.78 3.72 -19.89
N ALA A 79 8.67 2.90 -20.42
CA ALA A 79 8.80 1.51 -19.98
C ALA A 79 9.20 1.43 -18.50
N ALA A 80 8.38 0.77 -17.68
CA ALA A 80 8.66 0.62 -16.26
C ALA A 80 9.76 -0.41 -16.00
N PRO A 81 10.74 -0.14 -15.12
CA PRO A 81 11.87 -1.04 -14.80
C PRO A 81 11.43 -2.16 -13.84
N GLN A 82 10.48 -2.98 -14.26
CA GLN A 82 9.81 -3.95 -13.40
C GLN A 82 10.77 -4.94 -12.75
N THR A 83 11.69 -5.51 -13.54
CA THR A 83 12.67 -6.50 -13.04
C THR A 83 13.62 -5.89 -12.01
N ALA A 84 14.11 -4.69 -12.28
CA ALA A 84 15.05 -4.01 -11.39
C ALA A 84 14.40 -3.60 -10.05
N LEU A 85 13.16 -3.12 -10.07
CA LEU A 85 12.42 -2.79 -8.85
C LEU A 85 12.08 -4.04 -8.06
N LEU A 86 11.64 -5.11 -8.74
CA LEU A 86 11.33 -6.40 -8.09
C LEU A 86 12.55 -7.00 -7.41
N ALA A 87 13.72 -6.95 -8.05
CA ALA A 87 14.98 -7.44 -7.47
C ALA A 87 15.36 -6.71 -6.17
N LYS A 88 14.92 -5.46 -5.99
CA LYS A 88 15.09 -4.66 -4.76
C LYS A 88 13.96 -4.85 -3.74
N GLY A 89 12.96 -5.68 -4.02
CA GLY A 89 11.78 -5.83 -3.18
C GLY A 89 10.85 -4.61 -3.21
N VAL A 90 10.96 -3.75 -4.23
CA VAL A 90 10.11 -2.58 -4.40
C VAL A 90 8.83 -2.97 -5.15
N SER A 91 7.69 -2.64 -4.57
CA SER A 91 6.38 -2.88 -5.19
C SER A 91 6.12 -1.87 -6.30
N LEU A 92 5.83 -2.36 -7.50
CA LEU A 92 5.50 -1.52 -8.66
C LEU A 92 4.00 -1.64 -8.99
N ASP A 93 3.30 -0.51 -9.03
CA ASP A 93 1.92 -0.42 -9.48
C ASP A 93 1.82 0.47 -10.73
N LYS A 94 1.48 -0.15 -11.85
CA LYS A 94 1.31 0.51 -13.18
C LYS A 94 -0.14 0.73 -13.57
N ARG A 95 -1.08 0.36 -12.71
CA ARG A 95 -2.50 0.50 -13.04
C ARG A 95 -2.87 1.98 -13.13
N PRO A 96 -3.73 2.37 -14.07
CA PRO A 96 -4.28 3.71 -14.11
C PRO A 96 -4.95 4.08 -12.78
N ILE A 97 -5.01 5.35 -12.48
CA ILE A 97 -5.75 5.84 -11.32
C ILE A 97 -7.23 5.51 -11.51
N ALA A 98 -7.80 4.77 -10.57
CA ALA A 98 -9.21 4.47 -10.58
C ALA A 98 -10.00 5.71 -10.12
N GLN A 99 -11.08 6.04 -10.86
CA GLN A 99 -11.97 7.15 -10.49
C GLN A 99 -12.86 6.85 -9.27
N ARG A 100 -12.68 5.68 -8.66
CA ARG A 100 -13.42 5.21 -7.49
C ARG A 100 -12.49 5.16 -6.28
N GLY A 101 -12.80 5.93 -5.25
CA GLY A 101 -11.99 6.04 -4.04
C GLY A 101 -11.88 4.72 -3.25
N ASP A 102 -12.92 3.91 -3.22
CA ASP A 102 -12.93 2.59 -2.58
C ASP A 102 -11.96 1.59 -3.22
N ILE A 103 -11.63 1.79 -4.50
CA ILE A 103 -10.64 1.00 -5.23
C ILE A 103 -9.25 1.62 -5.14
N GLU A 104 -9.15 2.93 -5.30
CA GLU A 104 -7.86 3.60 -5.41
C GLU A 104 -7.17 3.82 -4.06
N VAL A 105 -7.89 4.28 -3.04
CA VAL A 105 -7.30 4.58 -1.72
C VAL A 105 -6.55 3.39 -1.10
N PRO A 106 -7.07 2.15 -1.13
CA PRO A 106 -6.33 0.98 -0.62
C PRO A 106 -4.98 0.74 -1.30
N ARG A 107 -4.83 1.13 -2.57
CA ARG A 107 -3.57 0.98 -3.31
C ARG A 107 -2.43 1.84 -2.78
N TRP A 108 -2.73 2.87 -2.00
CA TRP A 108 -1.78 3.80 -1.36
C TRP A 108 -1.48 3.45 0.09
N LEU A 109 -2.09 2.40 0.60
CA LEU A 109 -1.95 1.93 1.97
C LEU A 109 -1.31 0.54 2.00
N LEU A 110 -0.84 0.15 3.18
CA LEU A 110 -0.44 -1.22 3.47
C LEU A 110 -1.64 -1.98 4.05
N GLU A 111 -2.01 -3.07 3.41
CA GLU A 111 -2.92 -4.03 4.00
C GLU A 111 -2.17 -4.91 5.00
N GLN A 112 -2.73 -5.05 6.18
CA GLN A 112 -2.23 -5.92 7.24
C GLN A 112 -3.32 -6.86 7.69
N SER A 113 -3.05 -8.16 7.56
CA SER A 113 -3.85 -9.22 8.16
C SER A 113 -3.19 -9.71 9.44
N VAL A 114 -3.98 -9.88 10.50
CA VAL A 114 -3.54 -10.47 11.77
C VAL A 114 -4.49 -11.62 12.09
N CYS A 115 -3.96 -12.83 12.13
CA CYS A 115 -4.67 -14.01 12.58
C CYS A 115 -4.25 -14.34 14.02
N ILE A 116 -5.22 -14.52 14.91
CA ILE A 116 -5.00 -14.93 16.30
C ILE A 116 -5.78 -16.21 16.54
N THR A 117 -5.06 -17.27 16.89
CA THR A 117 -5.63 -18.59 17.17
C THR A 117 -5.81 -18.75 18.69
N TYR A 118 -6.98 -19.19 19.12
CA TYR A 118 -7.38 -19.29 20.52
C TYR A 118 -7.41 -20.72 21.08
N HIS A 119 -7.08 -21.71 20.29
CA HIS A 119 -7.07 -23.07 20.78
C HIS A 119 -5.65 -23.63 20.92
N ARG A 120 -5.47 -24.48 21.90
CA ARG A 120 -4.24 -25.23 22.11
C ARG A 120 -4.58 -26.72 21.97
N TYR A 121 -3.86 -27.43 21.12
CA TYR A 121 -4.05 -28.89 20.92
C TYR A 121 -5.48 -29.30 20.49
N GLY A 122 -6.15 -28.50 19.69
CA GLY A 122 -7.49 -28.82 19.18
C GLY A 122 -8.64 -28.59 20.18
N ASN A 123 -8.37 -28.15 21.40
CA ASN A 123 -9.41 -27.81 22.37
C ASN A 123 -9.73 -26.30 22.28
N ILE A 124 -11.01 -25.98 22.15
CA ILE A 124 -11.51 -24.60 22.26
C ILE A 124 -11.57 -24.26 23.74
N ASN A 125 -10.62 -23.47 24.22
CA ASN A 125 -10.70 -22.92 25.55
C ASN A 125 -11.49 -21.62 25.50
N GLY A 126 -12.64 -21.58 26.16
CA GLY A 126 -13.48 -20.37 26.32
C GLY A 126 -12.84 -19.28 27.18
N GLY A 127 -11.55 -19.01 26.97
CA GLY A 127 -10.82 -17.95 27.65
C GLY A 127 -11.30 -16.55 27.23
N PRO A 128 -10.96 -15.50 28.00
CA PRO A 128 -11.34 -14.14 27.68
C PRO A 128 -10.80 -13.77 26.29
N LYS A 129 -11.65 -13.15 25.47
CA LYS A 129 -11.26 -12.68 24.13
C LYS A 129 -10.08 -11.72 24.27
N PRO A 130 -8.88 -12.03 23.75
CA PRO A 130 -7.75 -11.14 23.89
C PRO A 130 -8.05 -9.82 23.20
N VAL A 131 -7.82 -8.75 23.92
CA VAL A 131 -7.83 -7.40 23.35
C VAL A 131 -6.49 -7.24 22.63
N CYS A 132 -6.52 -7.11 21.30
CA CYS A 132 -5.30 -6.82 20.55
C CYS A 132 -4.75 -5.45 20.97
N PRO A 133 -3.55 -5.37 21.57
CA PRO A 133 -2.96 -4.09 21.92
C PRO A 133 -2.76 -3.25 20.66
N GLY A 134 -3.29 -2.04 20.64
CA GLY A 134 -3.12 -1.10 19.54
C GLY A 134 -4.18 -1.11 18.43
N LEU A 135 -5.28 -1.85 18.60
CA LEU A 135 -6.48 -1.77 17.75
C LEU A 135 -7.48 -0.76 18.36
N LYS A 136 -7.08 0.49 18.43
CA LYS A 136 -7.98 1.62 18.68
C LYS A 136 -8.25 2.37 17.39
#